data_a3527eecac98f7b4d0eb4c9d1e686a1f
#
_entry.id   a3527eecac98f7b4d0eb4c9d1e686a1f
#
_cell.length_a   1.000
_cell.length_b   1.000
_cell.length_c   1.000
_cell.angle_alpha   90.00
_cell.angle_beta   90.00
_cell.angle_gamma   90.00
#
_symmetry.space_group_name_H-M   'P 1'
#
loop_
_entity.id
_entity.type
_entity.pdbx_description
1 polymer ?
#
loop_
_entity_poly.entity_id
_entity_poly.type
_entity_poly.pdbx_seq_one_letter_code
_entity_poly.pdbx_strand_id
1 'polypeptide(L)'
;MLKLVTFSIALALATNSFGQEKRETVRSNTGSDLLWKKLETRVEEIADRLDGVMGVAILDLTEGRMLLRYADRVFPAASSIKIAILLELYRQDQEARAGAKGKAKLDDIYTFDPKDLVEDSRIMAGLTPGVTRVTNCDLAQFMVAVSDNAAANILIDRVGKDNVNAMLHSLGLSKTALRRKMIDIAAARRGDENVATPQEMARLLEAIFKEKVLNKESTAEFIKQLSTKKDSYIPRYLPEPVQVANKPGELEAVRTDSGIVYVPNRPFAVSVMTAYDRDERAAENGISEIALEAYRYFEMRGKTSEYGRAMPTP
;
A
#
# COMPACT_ATOMS: atom_id res chain seq x y z
N MET A 1 -66.52 -59.71 -1.16
CA MET A 1 -65.48 -58.91 -1.85
C MET A 1 -65.44 -57.55 -1.18
N LEU A 2 -64.54 -57.36 -0.23
CA LEU A 2 -64.42 -56.15 0.60
C LEU A 2 -63.27 -55.33 0.07
N LYS A 3 -63.51 -54.12 -0.43
CA LYS A 3 -62.47 -53.20 -0.90
C LYS A 3 -61.99 -52.32 0.28
N LEU A 4 -60.73 -52.55 0.60
CA LEU A 4 -59.99 -51.72 1.60
C LEU A 4 -59.63 -50.39 0.95
N VAL A 5 -60.05 -49.28 1.53
CA VAL A 5 -59.67 -47.92 1.17
C VAL A 5 -58.62 -47.48 2.20
N THR A 6 -57.37 -47.38 1.72
CA THR A 6 -56.28 -46.83 2.55
C THR A 6 -56.26 -45.32 2.44
N PHE A 7 -56.47 -44.65 3.58
CA PHE A 7 -56.29 -43.19 3.72
C PHE A 7 -54.82 -42.92 4.05
N SER A 8 -54.10 -42.28 3.10
CA SER A 8 -52.77 -41.73 3.36
C SER A 8 -52.89 -40.32 3.94
N ILE A 9 -52.46 -40.17 5.20
CA ILE A 9 -52.33 -38.88 5.85
C ILE A 9 -50.94 -38.32 5.45
N ALA A 10 -50.93 -37.27 4.63
CA ALA A 10 -49.73 -36.51 4.36
C ALA A 10 -49.48 -35.51 5.49
N LEU A 11 -48.42 -35.75 6.25
CA LEU A 11 -47.94 -34.85 7.30
C LEU A 11 -47.11 -33.73 6.63
N ALA A 12 -47.68 -32.54 6.50
CA ALA A 12 -46.96 -31.34 6.00
C ALA A 12 -46.01 -30.84 7.09
N LEU A 13 -44.71 -31.09 6.95
CA LEU A 13 -43.67 -30.43 7.71
C LEU A 13 -43.52 -28.99 7.23
N ALA A 14 -44.06 -28.05 7.99
CA ALA A 14 -43.78 -26.62 7.79
C ALA A 14 -42.34 -26.36 8.24
N THR A 15 -41.42 -26.24 7.27
CA THR A 15 -40.09 -25.73 7.51
C THR A 15 -40.18 -24.20 7.68
N ASN A 16 -40.08 -23.75 8.92
CA ASN A 16 -39.83 -22.34 9.21
C ASN A 16 -38.47 -21.96 8.65
N SER A 17 -38.43 -21.39 7.44
CA SER A 17 -37.28 -20.65 6.96
C SER A 17 -37.24 -19.32 7.71
N PHE A 18 -36.44 -19.26 8.77
CA PHE A 18 -36.00 -17.99 9.31
C PHE A 18 -35.25 -17.27 8.22
N GLY A 19 -35.93 -16.32 7.57
CA GLY A 19 -35.32 -15.36 6.68
C GLY A 19 -34.20 -14.62 7.44
N GLN A 20 -32.95 -14.83 7.03
CA GLN A 20 -31.90 -13.88 7.36
C GLN A 20 -32.28 -12.56 6.68
N GLU A 21 -32.97 -11.68 7.42
CA GLU A 21 -33.05 -10.27 7.06
C GLU A 21 -31.59 -9.78 6.90
N LYS A 22 -31.22 -9.56 5.65
CA LYS A 22 -30.09 -8.68 5.34
C LYS A 22 -30.38 -7.37 6.07
N ARG A 23 -29.73 -7.13 7.18
CA ARG A 23 -29.62 -5.80 7.74
C ARG A 23 -28.93 -4.94 6.68
N GLU A 24 -29.68 -4.34 5.78
CA GLU A 24 -29.27 -3.10 5.15
C GLU A 24 -28.97 -2.15 6.30
N THR A 25 -27.68 -1.95 6.54
CA THR A 25 -27.23 -0.89 7.42
C THR A 25 -27.72 0.39 6.77
N VAL A 26 -28.85 0.89 7.26
CA VAL A 26 -29.26 2.29 7.07
C VAL A 26 -28.02 3.08 7.47
N ARG A 27 -27.33 3.67 6.50
CA ARG A 27 -26.22 4.60 6.76
C ARG A 27 -26.83 5.70 7.61
N SER A 28 -26.55 5.66 8.90
CA SER A 28 -27.04 6.66 9.82
C SER A 28 -26.39 7.97 9.41
N ASN A 29 -27.19 9.00 9.20
CA ASN A 29 -26.74 10.37 8.90
C ASN A 29 -26.14 10.97 10.18
N THR A 30 -24.98 10.44 10.59
CA THR A 30 -24.29 10.78 11.84
C THR A 30 -23.30 11.92 11.64
N GLY A 31 -22.88 12.55 12.73
CA GLY A 31 -21.81 13.54 12.71
C GLY A 31 -20.51 13.02 12.08
N SER A 32 -20.28 11.69 12.15
CA SER A 32 -19.11 11.07 11.52
C SER A 32 -19.17 11.10 9.99
N ASP A 33 -20.35 11.02 9.38
CA ASP A 33 -20.51 11.15 7.93
C ASP A 33 -20.25 12.59 7.45
N LEU A 34 -20.68 13.57 8.23
CA LEU A 34 -20.38 14.98 7.96
C LEU A 34 -18.87 15.26 8.07
N LEU A 35 -18.21 14.66 9.05
CA LEU A 35 -16.76 14.80 9.23
C LEU A 35 -15.99 14.16 8.05
N TRP A 36 -16.44 12.99 7.58
CA TRP A 36 -15.88 12.36 6.39
C TRP A 36 -16.06 13.22 5.13
N LYS A 37 -17.25 13.79 4.95
CA LYS A 37 -17.52 14.69 3.82
C LYS A 37 -16.64 15.95 3.86
N LYS A 38 -16.33 16.46 5.06
CA LYS A 38 -15.35 17.55 5.19
C LYS A 38 -13.96 17.11 4.72
N LEU A 39 -13.52 15.91 5.07
CA LEU A 39 -12.26 15.37 4.57
C LEU A 39 -12.27 15.25 3.04
N GLU A 40 -13.35 14.72 2.45
CA GLU A 40 -13.51 14.64 0.98
C GLU A 40 -13.37 16.04 0.35
N THR A 41 -14.07 17.04 0.86
CA THR A 41 -13.98 18.42 0.36
C THR A 41 -12.56 18.98 0.46
N ARG A 42 -11.86 18.76 1.59
CA ARG A 42 -10.47 19.22 1.77
C ARG A 42 -9.51 18.55 0.78
N VAL A 43 -9.66 17.26 0.55
CA VAL A 43 -8.84 16.52 -0.43
C VAL A 43 -9.07 17.06 -1.84
N GLU A 44 -10.32 17.34 -2.25
CA GLU A 44 -10.62 17.95 -3.54
C GLU A 44 -10.01 19.36 -3.66
N GLU A 45 -10.18 20.23 -2.66
CA GLU A 45 -9.62 21.59 -2.63
C GLU A 45 -8.09 21.58 -2.78
N ILE A 46 -7.39 20.64 -2.11
CA ILE A 46 -5.93 20.52 -2.19
C ILE A 46 -5.52 20.04 -3.58
N ALA A 47 -6.17 18.99 -4.08
CA ALA A 47 -5.81 18.38 -5.33
C ALA A 47 -6.11 19.26 -6.55
N ASP A 48 -7.17 20.09 -6.49
CA ASP A 48 -7.55 21.01 -7.58
C ASP A 48 -6.61 22.24 -7.69
N ARG A 49 -5.79 22.52 -6.65
CA ARG A 49 -4.77 23.59 -6.74
C ARG A 49 -3.54 23.18 -7.54
N LEU A 50 -3.34 21.89 -7.78
CA LEU A 50 -2.19 21.38 -8.53
C LEU A 50 -2.37 21.68 -10.03
N ASP A 51 -1.38 22.31 -10.64
CA ASP A 51 -1.26 22.39 -12.11
C ASP A 51 -0.65 21.08 -12.63
N GLY A 52 -1.48 20.07 -12.70
CA GLY A 52 -1.18 18.68 -13.00
C GLY A 52 -2.38 17.79 -12.69
N VAL A 53 -2.17 16.50 -12.52
CA VAL A 53 -3.23 15.54 -12.17
C VAL A 53 -2.84 14.83 -10.88
N MET A 54 -3.75 14.84 -9.88
CA MET A 54 -3.54 14.16 -8.61
C MET A 54 -4.62 13.10 -8.37
N GLY A 55 -4.20 11.86 -8.23
CA GLY A 55 -5.02 10.73 -7.78
C GLY A 55 -4.81 10.45 -6.30
N VAL A 56 -5.88 10.19 -5.55
CA VAL A 56 -5.86 9.96 -4.11
C VAL A 56 -6.70 8.77 -3.73
N ALA A 57 -6.17 7.92 -2.85
CA ALA A 57 -6.93 6.90 -2.13
C ALA A 57 -6.57 6.96 -0.65
N ILE A 58 -7.57 7.12 0.21
CA ILE A 58 -7.43 7.03 1.66
C ILE A 58 -8.34 5.91 2.14
N LEU A 59 -7.80 4.94 2.87
CA LEU A 59 -8.52 3.77 3.36
C LEU A 59 -8.46 3.71 4.88
N ASP A 60 -9.62 3.77 5.53
CA ASP A 60 -9.76 3.42 6.94
C ASP A 60 -9.51 1.91 7.12
N LEU A 61 -8.39 1.55 7.78
CA LEU A 61 -8.04 0.15 8.00
C LEU A 61 -8.88 -0.52 9.09
N THR A 62 -9.68 0.26 9.82
CA THR A 62 -10.58 -0.23 10.88
C THR A 62 -11.98 -0.53 10.33
N GLU A 63 -12.57 0.41 9.59
CA GLU A 63 -13.94 0.31 9.07
C GLU A 63 -14.01 -0.10 7.59
N GLY A 64 -12.89 -0.03 6.85
CA GLY A 64 -12.83 -0.35 5.43
C GLY A 64 -13.41 0.72 4.51
N ARG A 65 -13.78 1.90 5.04
CA ARG A 65 -14.27 3.03 4.25
C ARG A 65 -13.14 3.64 3.41
N MET A 66 -13.43 3.99 2.16
CA MET A 66 -12.46 4.59 1.25
C MET A 66 -12.90 5.96 0.75
N LEU A 67 -11.95 6.92 0.71
CA LEU A 67 -12.05 8.15 -0.05
C LEU A 67 -11.24 7.96 -1.33
N LEU A 68 -11.86 8.25 -2.47
CA LEU A 68 -11.30 7.98 -3.80
C LEU A 68 -11.46 9.21 -4.70
N ARG A 69 -10.33 9.74 -5.19
CA ARG A 69 -10.27 10.78 -6.22
C ARG A 69 -9.33 10.33 -7.34
N TYR A 70 -9.84 10.15 -8.56
CA TYR A 70 -9.09 9.58 -9.68
C TYR A 70 -8.31 8.32 -9.31
N ALA A 71 -8.78 7.61 -8.30
CA ALA A 71 -8.04 6.56 -7.61
C ALA A 71 -7.90 5.27 -8.41
N ASP A 72 -8.72 5.07 -9.43
CA ASP A 72 -8.66 3.93 -10.37
C ASP A 72 -7.86 4.25 -11.65
N ARG A 73 -7.36 5.49 -11.80
CA ARG A 73 -6.53 5.90 -12.91
C ARG A 73 -5.11 5.40 -12.73
N VAL A 74 -4.51 5.01 -13.84
CA VAL A 74 -3.13 4.51 -13.87
C VAL A 74 -2.18 5.69 -13.90
N PHE A 75 -1.21 5.69 -12.97
CA PHE A 75 -0.11 6.64 -12.88
C PHE A 75 1.23 5.92 -13.00
N PRO A 76 2.31 6.61 -13.41
CA PRO A 76 3.65 6.11 -13.18
C PRO A 76 3.85 5.87 -11.66
N ALA A 77 4.24 4.66 -11.28
CA ALA A 77 4.39 4.31 -9.87
C ALA A 77 5.66 4.92 -9.25
N ALA A 78 6.59 5.33 -10.09
CA ALA A 78 7.92 5.76 -9.64
C ALA A 78 8.50 4.75 -8.63
N SER A 79 9.16 5.22 -7.57
CA SER A 79 9.72 4.34 -6.54
C SER A 79 8.70 3.77 -5.55
N SER A 80 7.41 4.16 -5.59
CA SER A 80 6.39 3.53 -4.76
C SER A 80 6.18 2.05 -5.10
N ILE A 81 6.50 1.61 -6.34
CA ILE A 81 6.47 0.19 -6.74
C ILE A 81 7.43 -0.68 -5.90
N LYS A 82 8.44 -0.09 -5.26
CA LYS A 82 9.39 -0.78 -4.39
C LYS A 82 8.74 -1.42 -3.16
N ILE A 83 7.53 -0.98 -2.78
CA ILE A 83 6.71 -1.67 -1.76
C ILE A 83 6.40 -3.10 -2.21
N ALA A 84 6.01 -3.29 -3.47
CA ALA A 84 5.70 -4.62 -3.99
C ALA A 84 6.95 -5.52 -4.11
N ILE A 85 8.10 -4.94 -4.48
CA ILE A 85 9.38 -5.67 -4.52
C ILE A 85 9.76 -6.13 -3.11
N LEU A 86 9.67 -5.25 -2.11
CA LEU A 86 9.94 -5.56 -0.72
C LEU A 86 8.99 -6.65 -0.21
N LEU A 87 7.69 -6.56 -0.52
CA LEU A 87 6.71 -7.54 -0.08
C LEU A 87 6.99 -8.92 -0.67
N GLU A 88 7.37 -9.00 -1.94
CA GLU A 88 7.72 -10.26 -2.58
C GLU A 88 8.99 -10.88 -1.97
N LEU A 89 10.00 -10.05 -1.61
CA LEU A 89 11.18 -10.54 -0.91
C LEU A 89 10.82 -11.19 0.43
N TYR A 90 10.01 -10.51 1.25
CA TYR A 90 9.57 -11.07 2.54
C TYR A 90 8.68 -12.31 2.37
N ARG A 91 7.85 -12.35 1.32
CA ARG A 91 7.03 -13.52 1.01
C ARG A 91 7.90 -14.73 0.66
N GLN A 92 8.92 -14.55 -0.17
CA GLN A 92 9.85 -15.62 -0.53
C GLN A 92 10.70 -16.07 0.66
N ASP A 93 11.17 -15.14 1.49
CA ASP A 93 11.90 -15.47 2.71
C ASP A 93 11.04 -16.30 3.67
N GLN A 94 9.78 -15.92 3.87
CA GLN A 94 8.84 -16.69 4.68
C GLN A 94 8.62 -18.10 4.11
N GLU A 95 8.47 -18.25 2.79
CA GLU A 95 8.37 -19.56 2.13
C GLU A 95 9.64 -20.39 2.30
N ALA A 96 10.83 -19.76 2.20
CA ALA A 96 12.11 -20.40 2.42
C ALA A 96 12.27 -20.89 3.86
N ARG A 97 11.89 -20.07 4.85
CA ARG A 97 11.86 -20.47 6.27
C ARG A 97 10.92 -21.67 6.51
N ALA A 98 9.85 -21.78 5.73
CA ALA A 98 8.93 -22.93 5.75
C ALA A 98 9.44 -24.15 4.95
N GLY A 99 10.67 -24.11 4.39
CA GLY A 99 11.32 -25.22 3.70
C GLY A 99 11.20 -25.21 2.17
N ALA A 100 10.60 -24.18 1.55
CA ALA A 100 10.55 -24.06 0.10
C ALA A 100 11.96 -23.79 -0.47
N LYS A 101 12.31 -24.49 -1.56
CA LYS A 101 13.61 -24.33 -2.24
C LYS A 101 13.52 -23.28 -3.35
N GLY A 102 14.66 -22.68 -3.67
CA GLY A 102 14.78 -21.74 -4.80
C GLY A 102 14.08 -20.39 -4.56
N LYS A 103 13.87 -20.02 -3.31
CA LYS A 103 13.31 -18.74 -2.87
C LYS A 103 14.41 -17.82 -2.39
N ALA A 104 14.28 -16.53 -2.67
CA ALA A 104 15.17 -15.51 -2.13
C ALA A 104 14.98 -15.40 -0.61
N LYS A 105 16.09 -15.29 0.13
CA LYS A 105 16.08 -15.11 1.57
C LYS A 105 16.63 -13.74 1.95
N LEU A 106 16.21 -13.21 3.09
CA LEU A 106 16.72 -11.96 3.63
C LEU A 106 18.22 -12.03 3.93
N ASP A 107 18.74 -13.19 4.31
CA ASP A 107 20.15 -13.43 4.65
C ASP A 107 21.02 -13.86 3.47
N ASP A 108 20.47 -14.05 2.27
CA ASP A 108 21.27 -14.35 1.08
C ASP A 108 22.25 -13.21 0.78
N ILE A 109 23.50 -13.60 0.55
CA ILE A 109 24.59 -12.64 0.37
C ILE A 109 24.73 -12.25 -1.09
N TYR A 110 24.95 -10.96 -1.30
CA TYR A 110 25.37 -10.35 -2.56
C TYR A 110 26.77 -9.78 -2.40
N THR A 111 27.69 -10.10 -3.32
CA THR A 111 29.00 -9.45 -3.43
C THR A 111 28.90 -8.32 -4.45
N PHE A 112 29.26 -7.11 -4.06
CA PHE A 112 29.12 -5.93 -4.88
C PHE A 112 29.88 -6.05 -6.22
N ASP A 113 29.14 -5.86 -7.33
CA ASP A 113 29.66 -5.84 -8.70
C ASP A 113 29.34 -4.45 -9.32
N PRO A 114 30.34 -3.70 -9.79
CA PRO A 114 30.14 -2.37 -10.40
C PRO A 114 29.21 -2.37 -11.60
N LYS A 115 29.04 -3.49 -12.30
CA LYS A 115 28.13 -3.60 -13.46
C LYS A 115 26.66 -3.41 -13.09
N ASP A 116 26.31 -3.58 -11.81
CA ASP A 116 24.94 -3.45 -11.31
C ASP A 116 24.60 -2.00 -10.94
N LEU A 117 25.59 -1.08 -10.98
CA LEU A 117 25.33 0.33 -10.71
C LEU A 117 24.52 0.97 -11.83
N VAL A 118 23.56 1.75 -11.40
CA VAL A 118 22.75 2.63 -12.25
C VAL A 118 22.68 4.02 -11.60
N GLU A 119 22.12 4.99 -12.29
CA GLU A 119 21.90 6.34 -11.75
C GLU A 119 21.11 6.28 -10.43
N ASP A 120 21.38 7.22 -9.52
CA ASP A 120 20.80 7.25 -8.16
C ASP A 120 21.05 6.00 -7.29
N SER A 121 22.19 5.34 -7.49
CA SER A 121 22.69 4.28 -6.60
C SER A 121 23.43 4.91 -5.41
N ARG A 122 22.72 5.58 -4.53
CA ARG A 122 23.28 6.49 -3.50
C ARG A 122 24.19 5.82 -2.48
N ILE A 123 23.85 4.61 -2.04
CA ILE A 123 24.69 3.81 -1.12
C ILE A 123 25.58 2.87 -1.91
N MET A 124 25.01 2.15 -2.88
CA MET A 124 25.73 1.14 -3.64
C MET A 124 26.95 1.71 -4.36
N ALA A 125 26.88 2.95 -4.87
CA ALA A 125 28.02 3.60 -5.52
C ALA A 125 29.23 3.86 -4.61
N GLY A 126 29.05 3.86 -3.30
CA GLY A 126 30.12 4.03 -2.29
C GLY A 126 30.79 2.73 -1.85
N LEU A 127 30.31 1.56 -2.32
CA LEU A 127 30.82 0.25 -1.89
C LEU A 127 32.09 -0.14 -2.66
N THR A 128 32.95 -0.96 -2.04
CA THR A 128 34.19 -1.45 -2.67
C THR A 128 33.92 -2.68 -3.52
N PRO A 129 34.19 -2.61 -4.85
CA PRO A 129 33.95 -3.73 -5.77
C PRO A 129 34.67 -5.02 -5.38
N GLY A 130 33.99 -6.14 -5.50
CA GLY A 130 34.52 -7.50 -5.26
C GLY A 130 34.89 -7.78 -3.77
N VAL A 131 34.80 -6.78 -2.89
CA VAL A 131 35.15 -6.88 -1.46
C VAL A 131 33.91 -6.76 -0.57
N THR A 132 33.09 -5.72 -0.84
CA THR A 132 31.87 -5.50 -0.03
C THR A 132 30.83 -6.58 -0.29
N ARG A 133 30.35 -7.17 0.81
CA ARG A 133 29.27 -8.15 0.82
C ARG A 133 28.13 -7.63 1.65
N VAL A 134 26.93 -7.69 1.13
CA VAL A 134 25.69 -7.26 1.79
C VAL A 134 24.63 -8.35 1.66
N THR A 135 23.68 -8.37 2.58
CA THR A 135 22.55 -9.29 2.53
C THR A 135 21.42 -8.71 1.67
N ASN A 136 20.43 -9.51 1.27
CA ASN A 136 19.21 -9.01 0.68
C ASN A 136 18.46 -8.07 1.64
N CYS A 137 18.57 -8.28 2.96
CA CYS A 137 18.02 -7.38 3.97
C CYS A 137 18.68 -6.00 3.93
N ASP A 138 20.02 -5.93 3.76
CA ASP A 138 20.76 -4.66 3.60
C ASP A 138 20.36 -3.96 2.30
N LEU A 139 20.26 -4.71 1.18
CA LEU A 139 19.79 -4.17 -0.11
C LEU A 139 18.37 -3.61 0.02
N ALA A 140 17.48 -4.32 0.72
CA ALA A 140 16.12 -3.84 0.99
C ALA A 140 16.12 -2.57 1.85
N GLN A 141 17.05 -2.48 2.83
CA GLN A 141 17.23 -1.28 3.63
C GLN A 141 17.70 -0.09 2.79
N PHE A 142 18.67 -0.28 1.87
CA PHE A 142 19.13 0.78 0.96
C PHE A 142 18.01 1.22 0.00
N MET A 143 17.25 0.25 -0.54
CA MET A 143 16.09 0.51 -1.39
C MET A 143 15.01 1.32 -0.67
N VAL A 144 14.74 1.05 0.60
CA VAL A 144 13.71 1.75 1.38
C VAL A 144 14.19 3.11 1.85
N ALA A 145 15.39 3.18 2.47
CA ALA A 145 15.87 4.36 3.16
C ALA A 145 16.21 5.52 2.21
N VAL A 146 16.91 5.24 1.12
CA VAL A 146 17.38 6.26 0.17
C VAL A 146 16.95 6.00 -1.27
N SER A 147 16.03 5.05 -1.45
CA SER A 147 15.53 4.68 -2.78
C SER A 147 16.61 4.17 -3.76
N ASP A 148 17.70 3.58 -3.27
CA ASP A 148 18.83 3.11 -4.08
C ASP A 148 18.36 2.22 -5.23
N ASN A 149 18.67 2.62 -6.48
CA ASN A 149 18.16 1.95 -7.67
C ASN A 149 18.95 0.69 -8.03
N ALA A 150 20.26 0.63 -7.76
CA ALA A 150 21.03 -0.60 -7.94
C ALA A 150 20.56 -1.68 -6.98
N ALA A 151 20.38 -1.34 -5.71
CA ALA A 151 19.83 -2.27 -4.71
C ALA A 151 18.44 -2.80 -5.12
N ALA A 152 17.57 -1.92 -5.62
CA ALA A 152 16.26 -2.32 -6.14
C ALA A 152 16.38 -3.30 -7.33
N ASN A 153 17.25 -3.02 -8.28
CA ASN A 153 17.45 -3.86 -9.47
C ASN A 153 18.00 -5.25 -9.12
N ILE A 154 18.95 -5.32 -8.18
CA ILE A 154 19.47 -6.59 -7.67
C ILE A 154 18.35 -7.39 -7.00
N LEU A 155 17.51 -6.74 -6.19
CA LEU A 155 16.37 -7.41 -5.55
C LEU A 155 15.33 -7.88 -6.58
N ILE A 156 15.07 -7.11 -7.65
CA ILE A 156 14.19 -7.54 -8.76
C ILE A 156 14.73 -8.83 -9.39
N ASP A 157 16.05 -8.93 -9.63
CA ASP A 157 16.67 -10.14 -10.18
C ASP A 157 16.56 -11.33 -9.20
N ARG A 158 16.67 -11.09 -7.90
CA ARG A 158 16.58 -12.12 -6.85
C ARG A 158 15.18 -12.68 -6.71
N VAL A 159 14.18 -11.81 -6.60
CA VAL A 159 12.79 -12.24 -6.39
C VAL A 159 12.07 -12.61 -7.67
N GLY A 160 12.53 -12.08 -8.81
CA GLY A 160 11.89 -12.25 -10.12
C GLY A 160 10.73 -11.26 -10.34
N LYS A 161 10.82 -10.46 -11.41
CA LYS A 161 9.77 -9.51 -11.81
C LYS A 161 8.39 -10.17 -11.95
N ASP A 162 8.35 -11.36 -12.56
CA ASP A 162 7.10 -12.09 -12.79
C ASP A 162 6.46 -12.57 -11.48
N ASN A 163 7.26 -12.91 -10.47
CA ASN A 163 6.76 -13.26 -9.14
C ASN A 163 6.13 -12.05 -8.44
N VAL A 164 6.74 -10.86 -8.55
CA VAL A 164 6.14 -9.61 -8.04
C VAL A 164 4.77 -9.39 -8.67
N ASN A 165 4.67 -9.48 -9.99
CA ASN A 165 3.41 -9.29 -10.71
C ASN A 165 2.39 -10.38 -10.39
N ALA A 166 2.81 -11.65 -10.28
CA ALA A 166 1.92 -12.76 -9.89
C ALA A 166 1.35 -12.56 -8.49
N MET A 167 2.16 -12.08 -7.53
CA MET A 167 1.68 -11.70 -6.20
C MET A 167 0.64 -10.57 -6.27
N LEU A 168 0.91 -9.49 -6.99
CA LEU A 168 -0.04 -8.38 -7.19
C LEU A 168 -1.36 -8.88 -7.79
N HIS A 169 -1.30 -9.69 -8.83
CA HIS A 169 -2.49 -10.29 -9.46
C HIS A 169 -3.27 -11.19 -8.49
N SER A 170 -2.59 -11.97 -7.65
CA SER A 170 -3.25 -12.83 -6.65
C SER A 170 -4.05 -12.03 -5.60
N LEU A 171 -3.69 -10.77 -5.40
CA LEU A 171 -4.39 -9.82 -4.54
C LEU A 171 -5.50 -9.02 -5.28
N GLY A 172 -5.72 -9.31 -6.57
CA GLY A 172 -6.67 -8.59 -7.41
C GLY A 172 -6.19 -7.22 -7.90
N LEU A 173 -4.89 -6.94 -7.81
CA LEU A 173 -4.28 -5.66 -8.21
C LEU A 173 -3.79 -5.74 -9.67
N SER A 174 -4.72 -5.65 -10.61
CA SER A 174 -4.45 -5.93 -12.03
C SER A 174 -3.87 -4.75 -12.82
N LYS A 175 -3.99 -3.54 -12.29
CA LYS A 175 -3.48 -2.30 -12.91
C LYS A 175 -2.09 -1.90 -12.41
N THR A 176 -1.67 -2.46 -11.26
CA THR A 176 -0.35 -2.23 -10.68
C THR A 176 0.63 -3.25 -11.22
N ALA A 177 1.73 -2.80 -11.83
CA ALA A 177 2.68 -3.70 -12.48
C ALA A 177 4.12 -3.18 -12.45
N LEU A 178 5.04 -4.08 -12.11
CA LEU A 178 6.47 -3.92 -12.30
C LEU A 178 6.83 -4.40 -13.71
N ARG A 179 7.09 -3.47 -14.64
CA ARG A 179 7.34 -3.80 -16.05
C ARG A 179 8.81 -3.72 -16.44
N ARG A 180 9.57 -2.84 -15.78
CA ARG A 180 10.99 -2.57 -16.07
C ARG A 180 11.81 -2.46 -14.79
N LYS A 181 13.13 -2.62 -14.94
CA LYS A 181 14.09 -2.26 -13.90
C LYS A 181 14.12 -0.74 -13.68
N MET A 182 14.67 -0.33 -12.54
CA MET A 182 14.90 1.09 -12.27
C MET A 182 15.92 1.64 -13.28
N ILE A 183 15.70 2.87 -13.74
CA ILE A 183 16.55 3.59 -14.71
C ILE A 183 16.64 2.92 -16.09
N ASP A 184 15.80 1.97 -16.43
CA ASP A 184 15.67 1.46 -17.81
C ASP A 184 14.86 2.47 -18.66
N ILE A 185 15.53 3.55 -19.09
CA ILE A 185 14.92 4.61 -19.89
C ILE A 185 14.47 4.09 -21.27
N ALA A 186 15.18 3.10 -21.81
CA ALA A 186 14.81 2.52 -23.10
C ALA A 186 13.47 1.78 -23.03
N ALA A 187 13.23 1.03 -21.96
CA ALA A 187 11.93 0.39 -21.71
C ALA A 187 10.83 1.44 -21.49
N ALA A 188 11.10 2.47 -20.68
CA ALA A 188 10.12 3.55 -20.43
C ALA A 188 9.70 4.26 -21.74
N ARG A 189 10.65 4.54 -22.64
CA ARG A 189 10.37 5.15 -23.97
C ARG A 189 9.51 4.26 -24.87
N ARG A 190 9.52 2.94 -24.68
CA ARG A 190 8.65 1.99 -25.38
C ARG A 190 7.25 1.86 -24.73
N GLY A 191 7.02 2.54 -23.60
CA GLY A 191 5.76 2.45 -22.83
C GLY A 191 5.76 1.36 -21.77
N ASP A 192 6.91 0.70 -21.53
CA ASP A 192 7.05 -0.31 -20.46
C ASP A 192 7.29 0.40 -19.12
N GLU A 193 6.37 1.27 -18.70
CA GLU A 193 6.50 2.00 -17.44
C GLU A 193 6.00 1.17 -16.25
N ASN A 194 6.67 1.31 -15.10
CA ASN A 194 6.17 0.79 -13.84
C ASN A 194 4.96 1.62 -13.42
N VAL A 195 3.83 0.98 -13.26
CA VAL A 195 2.55 1.67 -13.07
C VAL A 195 1.82 1.19 -11.83
N ALA A 196 0.98 2.05 -11.29
CA ALA A 196 0.04 1.71 -10.23
C ALA A 196 -1.20 2.61 -10.29
N THR A 197 -2.22 2.27 -9.51
CA THR A 197 -3.31 3.18 -9.20
C THR A 197 -3.30 3.49 -7.70
N PRO A 198 -3.70 4.71 -7.27
CA PRO A 198 -3.81 5.03 -5.85
C PRO A 198 -4.64 4.01 -5.07
N GLN A 199 -5.75 3.56 -5.65
CA GLN A 199 -6.65 2.58 -5.03
C GLN A 199 -5.98 1.22 -4.84
N GLU A 200 -5.26 0.71 -5.84
CA GLU A 200 -4.58 -0.57 -5.72
C GLU A 200 -3.40 -0.50 -4.74
N MET A 201 -2.68 0.62 -4.69
CA MET A 201 -1.64 0.82 -3.67
C MET A 201 -2.24 0.85 -2.26
N ALA A 202 -3.37 1.51 -2.05
CA ALA A 202 -4.07 1.48 -0.76
C ALA A 202 -4.55 0.06 -0.41
N ARG A 203 -5.02 -0.73 -1.38
CA ARG A 203 -5.39 -2.15 -1.19
C ARG A 203 -4.19 -3.04 -0.92
N LEU A 204 -3.05 -2.80 -1.55
CA LEU A 204 -1.79 -3.50 -1.24
C LEU A 204 -1.39 -3.27 0.22
N LEU A 205 -1.43 -2.01 0.68
CA LEU A 205 -1.14 -1.64 2.06
C LEU A 205 -2.14 -2.27 3.05
N GLU A 206 -3.43 -2.33 2.69
CA GLU A 206 -4.44 -3.07 3.47
C GLU A 206 -4.11 -4.56 3.57
N ALA A 207 -3.71 -5.19 2.46
CA ALA A 207 -3.35 -6.60 2.45
C ALA A 207 -2.14 -6.89 3.35
N ILE A 208 -1.15 -5.99 3.38
CA ILE A 208 0.00 -6.04 4.29
C ILE A 208 -0.49 -5.89 5.74
N PHE A 209 -1.24 -4.83 6.04
CA PHE A 209 -1.74 -4.55 7.39
C PHE A 209 -2.58 -5.68 7.97
N LYS A 210 -3.40 -6.33 7.13
CA LYS A 210 -4.28 -7.45 7.50
C LYS A 210 -3.60 -8.83 7.41
N GLU A 211 -2.27 -8.88 7.30
CA GLU A 211 -1.49 -10.12 7.26
C GLU A 211 -1.96 -11.13 6.19
N LYS A 212 -2.44 -10.63 5.04
CA LYS A 212 -2.95 -11.50 3.96
C LYS A 212 -1.84 -12.18 3.13
N VAL A 213 -0.63 -11.63 3.15
CA VAL A 213 0.53 -12.11 2.37
C VAL A 213 1.60 -12.70 3.26
N LEU A 214 1.87 -12.05 4.36
CA LEU A 214 2.87 -12.42 5.34
C LEU A 214 2.19 -12.85 6.66
N ASN A 215 2.87 -13.71 7.42
CA ASN A 215 2.47 -14.01 8.79
C ASN A 215 2.77 -12.79 9.70
N LYS A 216 2.33 -12.85 10.93
CA LYS A 216 2.46 -11.75 11.90
C LYS A 216 3.90 -11.30 12.12
N GLU A 217 4.85 -12.25 12.23
CA GLU A 217 6.27 -11.98 12.48
C GLU A 217 6.89 -11.26 11.26
N SER A 218 6.75 -11.84 10.08
CA SER A 218 7.28 -11.26 8.83
C SER A 218 6.60 -9.92 8.50
N THR A 219 5.31 -9.75 8.83
CA THR A 219 4.62 -8.47 8.67
C THR A 219 5.22 -7.40 9.60
N ALA A 220 5.50 -7.74 10.86
CA ALA A 220 6.11 -6.80 11.80
C ALA A 220 7.52 -6.37 11.34
N GLU A 221 8.34 -7.31 10.86
CA GLU A 221 9.66 -7.02 10.29
C GLU A 221 9.56 -6.14 9.04
N PHE A 222 8.65 -6.46 8.13
CA PHE A 222 8.37 -5.67 6.92
C PHE A 222 7.97 -4.23 7.28
N ILE A 223 7.00 -4.06 8.18
CA ILE A 223 6.53 -2.74 8.61
C ILE A 223 7.65 -1.95 9.28
N LYS A 224 8.46 -2.59 10.14
CA LYS A 224 9.64 -1.97 10.76
C LYS A 224 10.60 -1.43 9.70
N GLN A 225 10.92 -2.23 8.67
CA GLN A 225 11.82 -1.82 7.60
C GLN A 225 11.19 -0.70 6.75
N LEU A 226 9.91 -0.80 6.38
CA LEU A 226 9.22 0.23 5.61
C LEU A 226 9.05 1.54 6.39
N SER A 227 9.04 1.48 7.74
CA SER A 227 8.98 2.65 8.64
C SER A 227 10.33 3.34 8.84
N THR A 228 11.41 2.87 8.21
CA THR A 228 12.72 3.54 8.28
C THR A 228 12.56 5.02 7.93
N LYS A 229 13.09 5.92 8.80
CA LYS A 229 13.04 7.38 8.57
C LYS A 229 13.74 7.73 7.25
N LYS A 230 13.08 8.48 6.43
CA LYS A 230 13.53 8.89 5.10
C LYS A 230 12.92 10.23 4.72
N ASP A 231 13.50 10.90 3.74
CA ASP A 231 12.84 12.04 3.10
C ASP A 231 11.61 11.53 2.33
N SER A 232 10.42 11.98 2.72
CA SER A 232 9.15 11.57 2.13
C SER A 232 8.03 12.56 2.47
N TYR A 233 6.93 12.49 1.74
CA TYR A 233 5.91 13.52 1.75
C TYR A 233 4.83 13.27 2.81
N ILE A 234 4.38 12.01 2.98
CA ILE A 234 3.33 11.66 3.95
C ILE A 234 3.68 12.14 5.37
N PRO A 235 4.87 11.84 5.95
CA PRO A 235 5.17 12.23 7.32
C PRO A 235 5.55 13.71 7.49
N ARG A 236 5.80 14.47 6.41
CA ARG A 236 6.42 15.79 6.45
C ARG A 236 5.69 16.80 7.35
N TYR A 237 4.35 16.77 7.37
CA TYR A 237 3.52 17.68 8.17
C TYR A 237 2.82 17.00 9.34
N LEU A 238 3.06 15.69 9.55
CA LEU A 238 2.47 14.99 10.68
C LEU A 238 3.20 15.33 11.99
N PRO A 239 2.50 15.34 13.12
CA PRO A 239 3.14 15.57 14.42
C PRO A 239 4.02 14.37 14.79
N GLU A 240 5.14 14.61 15.46
CA GLU A 240 5.93 13.53 16.06
C GLU A 240 5.37 13.15 17.45
N PRO A 241 5.41 11.87 17.86
CA PRO A 241 5.94 10.71 17.13
C PRO A 241 4.84 9.88 16.43
N VAL A 242 4.50 10.18 15.18
CA VAL A 242 3.58 9.34 14.41
C VAL A 242 4.39 8.35 13.57
N GLN A 243 4.15 7.05 13.78
CA GLN A 243 4.76 6.04 12.93
C GLN A 243 4.12 6.03 11.54
N VAL A 244 4.97 6.10 10.51
CA VAL A 244 4.56 6.00 9.10
C VAL A 244 5.41 4.95 8.39
N ALA A 245 4.77 3.95 7.81
CA ALA A 245 5.41 2.94 6.98
C ALA A 245 5.09 3.25 5.52
N ASN A 246 6.00 3.95 4.80
CA ASN A 246 5.72 4.49 3.46
C ASN A 246 6.89 4.34 2.51
N LYS A 247 6.64 4.57 1.23
CA LYS A 247 7.67 4.70 0.20
C LYS A 247 7.30 5.81 -0.78
N PRO A 248 8.05 6.91 -0.79
CA PRO A 248 7.90 7.96 -1.80
C PRO A 248 8.48 7.52 -3.14
N GLY A 249 8.08 8.22 -4.19
CA GLY A 249 8.60 8.03 -5.52
C GLY A 249 8.64 9.34 -6.32
N GLU A 250 9.68 9.49 -7.11
CA GLU A 250 9.99 10.67 -7.89
C GLU A 250 10.39 10.28 -9.30
N LEU A 251 9.81 10.96 -10.28
CA LEU A 251 10.25 11.05 -11.66
C LEU A 251 10.04 12.49 -12.11
N GLU A 252 10.58 12.86 -13.26
CA GLU A 252 10.29 14.14 -13.88
C GLU A 252 8.76 14.32 -14.04
N ALA A 253 8.21 15.42 -13.57
CA ALA A 253 6.79 15.75 -13.55
C ALA A 253 5.88 14.71 -12.84
N VAL A 254 6.42 13.91 -11.90
CA VAL A 254 5.69 12.88 -11.14
C VAL A 254 6.15 12.85 -9.69
N ARG A 255 5.20 12.89 -8.77
CA ARG A 255 5.42 12.64 -7.33
C ARG A 255 4.43 11.61 -6.81
N THR A 256 4.90 10.67 -6.04
CA THR A 256 4.05 9.65 -5.42
C THR A 256 4.47 9.43 -3.97
N ASP A 257 3.52 9.10 -3.11
CA ASP A 257 3.83 8.52 -1.81
C ASP A 257 2.69 7.59 -1.39
N SER A 258 3.03 6.42 -0.91
CA SER A 258 2.06 5.41 -0.47
C SER A 258 2.50 4.80 0.84
N GLY A 259 1.61 4.74 1.83
CA GLY A 259 1.98 4.26 3.15
C GLY A 259 0.82 4.04 4.10
N ILE A 260 1.15 3.42 5.25
CA ILE A 260 0.28 3.24 6.40
C ILE A 260 0.68 4.25 7.47
N VAL A 261 -0.29 5.00 7.96
CA VAL A 261 -0.12 5.94 9.08
C VAL A 261 -0.77 5.32 10.32
N TYR A 262 0.03 5.13 11.37
CA TYR A 262 -0.41 4.49 12.60
C TYR A 262 -0.96 5.51 13.58
N VAL A 263 -2.25 5.82 13.43
CA VAL A 263 -3.00 6.62 14.40
C VAL A 263 -3.60 5.68 15.47
N PRO A 264 -3.47 5.97 16.76
CA PRO A 264 -4.08 5.14 17.80
C PRO A 264 -5.59 4.91 17.55
N ASN A 265 -5.99 3.66 17.61
CA ASN A 265 -7.36 3.14 17.34
C ASN A 265 -7.88 3.34 15.90
N ARG A 266 -7.20 4.09 15.05
CA ARG A 266 -7.66 4.41 13.68
C ARG A 266 -6.51 4.51 12.68
N PRO A 267 -5.72 3.43 12.48
CA PRO A 267 -4.72 3.40 11.42
C PRO A 267 -5.40 3.52 10.05
N PHE A 268 -4.70 4.16 9.12
CA PHE A 268 -5.19 4.30 7.75
C PHE A 268 -4.09 4.09 6.74
N ALA A 269 -4.45 3.64 5.55
CA ALA A 269 -3.58 3.64 4.38
C ALA A 269 -3.89 4.86 3.51
N VAL A 270 -2.85 5.45 2.96
CA VAL A 270 -2.95 6.57 2.01
C VAL A 270 -2.02 6.34 0.85
N SER A 271 -2.50 6.61 -0.35
CA SER A 271 -1.71 6.66 -1.57
C SER A 271 -2.10 7.89 -2.36
N VAL A 272 -1.12 8.73 -2.63
CA VAL A 272 -1.27 9.91 -3.49
C VAL A 272 -0.27 9.80 -4.62
N MET A 273 -0.75 10.01 -5.84
CA MET A 273 0.05 9.93 -7.05
C MET A 273 -0.26 11.13 -7.93
N THR A 274 0.79 11.80 -8.41
CA THR A 274 0.64 12.92 -9.34
C THR A 274 1.32 12.63 -10.68
N ALA A 275 0.90 13.33 -11.70
CA ALA A 275 1.50 13.31 -13.02
C ALA A 275 1.26 14.65 -13.73
N TYR A 276 2.11 14.94 -14.72
CA TYR A 276 2.10 16.20 -15.46
C TYR A 276 2.35 17.43 -14.58
N ASP A 277 3.10 17.26 -13.49
CA ASP A 277 3.38 18.32 -12.55
C ASP A 277 4.30 19.37 -13.21
N ARG A 278 3.84 20.62 -13.24
CA ARG A 278 4.68 21.75 -13.65
C ARG A 278 5.48 22.33 -12.49
N ASP A 279 4.94 22.16 -11.27
CA ASP A 279 5.58 22.51 -10.01
C ASP A 279 5.62 21.27 -9.10
N GLU A 280 6.75 20.58 -9.12
CA GLU A 280 6.98 19.37 -8.33
C GLU A 280 6.88 19.64 -6.81
N ARG A 281 7.29 20.84 -6.37
CA ARG A 281 7.18 21.24 -4.96
C ARG A 281 5.72 21.44 -4.53
N ALA A 282 4.89 21.97 -5.43
CA ALA A 282 3.44 22.04 -5.18
C ALA A 282 2.82 20.64 -5.05
N ALA A 283 3.25 19.69 -5.88
CA ALA A 283 2.82 18.30 -5.79
C ALA A 283 3.24 17.66 -4.45
N GLU A 284 4.49 17.82 -4.03
CA GLU A 284 5.01 17.34 -2.73
C GLU A 284 4.21 17.91 -1.53
N ASN A 285 3.98 19.22 -1.56
CA ASN A 285 3.20 19.89 -0.52
C ASN A 285 1.75 19.38 -0.50
N GLY A 286 1.13 19.20 -1.67
CA GLY A 286 -0.22 18.67 -1.79
C GLY A 286 -0.34 17.25 -1.19
N ILE A 287 0.64 16.37 -1.42
CA ILE A 287 0.71 15.04 -0.79
C ILE A 287 0.78 15.17 0.73
N SER A 288 1.64 16.07 1.23
CA SER A 288 1.83 16.31 2.67
C SER A 288 0.57 16.88 3.34
N GLU A 289 -0.12 17.82 2.68
CA GLU A 289 -1.37 18.41 3.16
C GLU A 289 -2.49 17.37 3.22
N ILE A 290 -2.64 16.53 2.18
CA ILE A 290 -3.64 15.46 2.17
C ILE A 290 -3.39 14.48 3.31
N ALA A 291 -2.14 14.08 3.53
CA ALA A 291 -1.77 13.20 4.64
C ALA A 291 -2.11 13.83 6.01
N LEU A 292 -1.88 15.14 6.18
CA LEU A 292 -2.22 15.88 7.39
C LEU A 292 -3.74 15.96 7.62
N GLU A 293 -4.53 16.24 6.59
CA GLU A 293 -5.99 16.31 6.72
C GLU A 293 -6.58 14.91 7.04
N ALA A 294 -6.04 13.87 6.42
CA ALA A 294 -6.40 12.49 6.76
C ALA A 294 -6.02 12.17 8.22
N TYR A 295 -4.80 12.51 8.65
CA TYR A 295 -4.37 12.30 10.03
C TYR A 295 -5.31 12.99 11.03
N ARG A 296 -5.65 14.26 10.81
CA ARG A 296 -6.58 15.05 11.68
C ARG A 296 -7.93 14.37 11.79
N TYR A 297 -8.45 13.85 10.68
CA TYR A 297 -9.71 13.11 10.66
C TYR A 297 -9.59 11.84 11.50
N PHE A 298 -8.61 10.99 11.24
CA PHE A 298 -8.46 9.71 11.93
C PHE A 298 -8.09 9.88 13.40
N GLU A 299 -7.28 10.87 13.76
CA GLU A 299 -6.99 11.21 15.15
C GLU A 299 -8.25 11.60 15.91
N MET A 300 -9.08 12.46 15.33
CA MET A 300 -10.36 12.85 15.93
C MET A 300 -11.29 11.64 16.07
N ARG A 301 -11.41 10.83 15.05
CA ARG A 301 -12.23 9.59 15.08
C ARG A 301 -11.71 8.59 16.11
N GLY A 302 -10.42 8.46 16.30
CA GLY A 302 -9.80 7.58 17.29
C GLY A 302 -10.03 7.99 18.74
N LYS A 303 -10.38 9.27 18.97
CA LYS A 303 -10.62 9.86 20.29
C LYS A 303 -12.09 10.11 20.60
N THR A 304 -13.01 9.81 19.68
CA THR A 304 -14.43 10.12 19.83
C THR A 304 -15.33 8.91 19.66
N SER A 305 -16.51 8.97 20.29
CA SER A 305 -17.60 8.04 19.99
C SER A 305 -18.15 8.27 18.58
N GLU A 306 -19.01 7.37 18.12
CA GLU A 306 -19.73 7.50 16.85
C GLU A 306 -20.52 8.82 16.73
N TYR A 307 -21.01 9.34 17.85
CA TYR A 307 -21.75 10.61 17.93
C TYR A 307 -20.86 11.84 18.13
N GLY A 308 -19.53 11.68 18.10
CA GLY A 308 -18.57 12.79 18.20
C GLY A 308 -18.23 13.25 19.62
N ARG A 309 -18.68 12.52 20.66
CA ARG A 309 -18.31 12.81 22.05
C ARG A 309 -16.87 12.35 22.31
N ALA A 310 -16.01 13.23 22.83
CA ALA A 310 -14.66 12.86 23.27
C ALA A 310 -14.75 11.74 24.34
N MET A 311 -13.97 10.69 24.14
CA MET A 311 -13.92 9.55 25.07
C MET A 311 -12.65 9.68 25.92
N PRO A 312 -12.70 9.37 27.23
CA PRO A 312 -11.49 9.28 28.04
C PRO A 312 -10.52 8.29 27.42
N THR A 313 -9.25 8.63 27.43
CA THR A 313 -8.17 7.69 27.06
C THR A 313 -8.19 6.54 28.09
N PRO A 314 -8.18 5.27 27.68
CA PRO A 314 -8.14 4.14 28.60
C PRO A 314 -6.92 4.11 29.50
#